data_fc72cd5eee78aca12811f6b67d686a8e
#
_entry.id   fc72cd5eee78aca12811f6b67d686a8e
#
_cell.length_a   1.000
_cell.length_b   1.000
_cell.length_c   1.000
_cell.angle_alpha   90.00
_cell.angle_beta   90.00
_cell.angle_gamma   90.00
#
_symmetry.space_group_name_H-M   'P 1'
#
loop_
_entity.id
_entity.type
_entity.pdbx_description
1 polymer ?
#
loop_
_entity_poly.entity_id
_entity_poly.type
_entity_poly.pdbx_seq_one_letter_code
_entity_poly.pdbx_strand_id
1 'polypeptide(L)'
;MTPAQIIQAIEGMEPAMQQAYLAQVKLVVGAATVAEVERLIAEEDENGLAAMLSMGAMAAFLELIRNAYLAGAKFEIKAIAIPKDLGRFEFDARKAEPEQWLADKAEEIRRDADLNVREAIRAVMGSRRRTVITPAVQVEVGATPLTRSPRQAALDLLGRVSAQTGARSGGVVGLPGNFAQFVINAREQLLGGNPDEMRKYLQRIRRDRRFDGIVNRAIAAGKPVARADVDKIAGRYAERLMKTYAEMLSKAEALESFGAGRDQVYEQLIEQGLNRDWVTKTWRDRGDKKVRHTHSAMGGQEVQKDQPFQSPNGALLRYPGDSSLGAGWSERANCRCTAIYRIRRT
;
A
#
# COMPACT_ATOMS: atom_id res chain seq x y z
N MET A 1 4.65 -27.26 13.50
CA MET A 1 4.00 -26.16 12.75
C MET A 1 4.52 -26.14 11.33
N THR A 2 3.64 -25.97 10.33
CA THR A 2 4.02 -25.95 8.91
C THR A 2 4.01 -24.51 8.36
N PRO A 3 4.84 -24.18 7.35
CA PRO A 3 4.79 -22.88 6.67
C PRO A 3 3.37 -22.54 6.16
N ALA A 4 2.61 -23.53 5.70
CA ALA A 4 1.25 -23.33 5.22
C ALA A 4 0.29 -22.81 6.29
N GLN A 5 0.39 -23.31 7.53
CA GLN A 5 -0.43 -22.86 8.66
C GLN A 5 -0.12 -21.41 9.05
N ILE A 6 1.14 -21.00 9.00
CA ILE A 6 1.56 -19.62 9.25
C ILE A 6 0.96 -18.69 8.20
N ILE A 7 1.13 -19.04 6.93
CA ILE A 7 0.60 -18.25 5.81
C ILE A 7 -0.92 -18.13 5.89
N GLN A 8 -1.63 -19.23 6.17
CA GLN A 8 -3.08 -19.21 6.31
C GLN A 8 -3.54 -18.27 7.44
N ALA A 9 -2.84 -18.25 8.58
CA ALA A 9 -3.14 -17.34 9.67
C ALA A 9 -2.98 -15.87 9.27
N ILE A 10 -1.92 -15.55 8.50
CA ILE A 10 -1.66 -14.19 7.97
C ILE A 10 -2.73 -13.80 6.96
N GLU A 11 -2.97 -14.66 5.95
CA GLU A 11 -3.97 -14.43 4.88
C GLU A 11 -5.39 -14.18 5.46
N GLY A 12 -5.71 -14.77 6.61
CA GLY A 12 -6.99 -14.56 7.30
C GLY A 12 -7.19 -13.15 7.86
N MET A 13 -6.13 -12.38 8.08
CA MET A 13 -6.19 -11.02 8.63
C MET A 13 -6.25 -9.93 7.54
N GLU A 14 -5.75 -10.24 6.34
CA GLU A 14 -5.63 -9.28 5.24
C GLU A 14 -6.95 -8.58 4.86
N PRO A 15 -8.12 -9.29 4.75
CA PRO A 15 -9.37 -8.65 4.33
C PRO A 15 -9.84 -7.55 5.28
N ALA A 16 -9.70 -7.76 6.59
CA ALA A 16 -10.09 -6.77 7.59
C ALA A 16 -9.22 -5.51 7.51
N MET A 17 -7.90 -5.67 7.36
CA MET A 17 -6.96 -4.57 7.17
C MET A 17 -7.26 -3.79 5.87
N GLN A 18 -7.52 -4.50 4.76
CA GLN A 18 -7.89 -3.88 3.50
C GLN A 18 -9.16 -3.04 3.64
N GLN A 19 -10.18 -3.56 4.31
CA GLN A 19 -11.43 -2.84 4.55
C GLN A 19 -11.22 -1.62 5.45
N ALA A 20 -10.41 -1.73 6.49
CA ALA A 20 -10.11 -0.61 7.40
C ALA A 20 -9.39 0.52 6.66
N TYR A 21 -8.41 0.20 5.81
CA TYR A 21 -7.74 1.21 4.98
C TYR A 21 -8.71 1.92 4.02
N LEU A 22 -9.52 1.15 3.28
CA LEU A 22 -10.50 1.70 2.34
C LEU A 22 -11.59 2.53 3.05
N ALA A 23 -11.98 2.15 4.26
CA ALA A 23 -12.92 2.90 5.09
C ALA A 23 -12.32 4.24 5.53
N GLN A 24 -11.04 4.26 5.93
CA GLN A 24 -10.33 5.49 6.29
C GLN A 24 -10.25 6.46 5.10
N VAL A 25 -9.90 5.98 3.90
CA VAL A 25 -9.91 6.81 2.68
C VAL A 25 -11.30 7.41 2.45
N LYS A 26 -12.35 6.61 2.56
CA LYS A 26 -13.74 7.10 2.38
C LYS A 26 -14.12 8.16 3.42
N LEU A 27 -13.69 7.99 4.65
CA LEU A 27 -13.95 8.92 5.75
C LEU A 27 -13.30 10.28 5.47
N VAL A 28 -12.01 10.29 5.12
CA VAL A 28 -11.26 11.52 4.80
C VAL A 28 -11.88 12.24 3.60
N VAL A 29 -12.11 11.51 2.51
CA VAL A 29 -12.68 12.08 1.29
C VAL A 29 -14.13 12.55 1.51
N GLY A 30 -14.90 11.88 2.38
CA GLY A 30 -16.27 12.26 2.72
C GLY A 30 -16.37 13.50 3.59
N ALA A 31 -15.36 13.75 4.43
CA ALA A 31 -15.30 14.94 5.29
C ALA A 31 -14.95 16.23 4.53
N ALA A 32 -14.21 16.11 3.41
CA ALA A 32 -13.80 17.26 2.60
C ALA A 32 -14.87 17.68 1.59
N THR A 33 -15.14 18.99 1.48
CA THR A 33 -16.02 19.53 0.44
C THR A 33 -15.22 19.87 -0.83
N VAL A 34 -15.87 19.74 -2.00
CA VAL A 34 -15.23 20.12 -3.27
C VAL A 34 -14.89 21.61 -3.28
N ALA A 35 -15.75 22.46 -2.69
CA ALA A 35 -15.54 23.90 -2.66
C ALA A 35 -14.31 24.31 -1.85
N GLU A 36 -14.09 23.71 -0.69
CA GLU A 36 -12.89 23.97 0.14
C GLU A 36 -11.61 23.50 -0.54
N VAL A 37 -11.61 22.28 -1.10
CA VAL A 37 -10.47 21.76 -1.85
C VAL A 37 -10.21 22.60 -3.11
N GLU A 38 -11.24 23.04 -3.82
CA GLU A 38 -11.15 23.94 -4.97
C GLU A 38 -10.49 25.27 -4.58
N ARG A 39 -10.90 25.87 -3.46
CA ARG A 39 -10.31 27.11 -2.93
C ARG A 39 -8.83 26.94 -2.63
N LEU A 40 -8.45 25.91 -1.86
CA LEU A 40 -7.05 25.64 -1.52
C LEU A 40 -6.18 25.37 -2.77
N ILE A 41 -6.75 24.71 -3.79
CA ILE A 41 -6.06 24.51 -5.07
C ILE A 41 -5.88 25.84 -5.82
N ALA A 42 -6.88 26.74 -5.79
CA ALA A 42 -6.79 28.05 -6.43
C ALA A 42 -5.75 28.94 -5.75
N GLU A 43 -5.62 28.83 -4.43
CA GLU A 43 -4.62 29.52 -3.60
C GLU A 43 -3.23 28.87 -3.63
N GLU A 44 -3.09 27.72 -4.30
CA GLU A 44 -1.88 26.88 -4.32
C GLU A 44 -1.39 26.45 -2.92
N ASP A 45 -2.31 26.34 -1.96
CA ASP A 45 -2.03 25.93 -0.58
C ASP A 45 -1.91 24.39 -0.46
N GLU A 46 -0.75 23.85 -0.82
CA GLU A 46 -0.47 22.42 -0.70
C GLU A 46 -0.47 21.94 0.77
N ASN A 47 -0.13 22.80 1.72
CA ASN A 47 -0.10 22.44 3.14
C ASN A 47 -1.52 22.38 3.71
N GLY A 48 -2.38 23.33 3.38
CA GLY A 48 -3.79 23.30 3.75
C GLY A 48 -4.50 22.08 3.17
N LEU A 49 -4.21 21.73 1.91
CA LEU A 49 -4.71 20.50 1.29
C LEU A 49 -4.22 19.24 2.02
N ALA A 50 -2.93 19.18 2.35
CA ALA A 50 -2.37 18.04 3.06
C ALA A 50 -2.97 17.89 4.47
N ALA A 51 -3.16 18.98 5.19
CA ALA A 51 -3.81 18.98 6.50
C ALA A 51 -5.28 18.53 6.42
N MET A 52 -6.03 19.05 5.45
CA MET A 52 -7.45 18.69 5.25
C MET A 52 -7.64 17.23 4.83
N LEU A 53 -6.75 16.69 4.00
CA LEU A 53 -6.83 15.35 3.42
C LEU A 53 -5.95 14.34 4.15
N SER A 54 -5.37 14.70 5.31
CA SER A 54 -4.56 13.79 6.12
C SER A 54 -5.34 12.52 6.44
N MET A 55 -4.68 11.38 6.31
CA MET A 55 -5.25 10.08 6.67
C MET A 55 -5.46 9.94 8.19
N GLY A 56 -4.96 10.89 8.98
CA GLY A 56 -5.23 11.03 10.39
C GLY A 56 -4.74 9.86 11.23
N ALA A 57 -5.51 9.52 12.25
CA ALA A 57 -5.09 8.53 13.24
C ALA A 57 -5.04 7.09 12.71
N MET A 58 -5.71 6.76 11.60
CA MET A 58 -5.84 5.38 11.07
C MET A 58 -6.20 4.33 12.14
N ALA A 59 -6.96 4.72 13.16
CA ALA A 59 -7.12 3.97 14.41
C ALA A 59 -7.57 2.51 14.19
N ALA A 60 -8.56 2.29 13.34
CA ALA A 60 -9.05 0.94 13.04
C ALA A 60 -7.99 0.07 12.33
N PHE A 61 -7.18 0.65 11.48
CA PHE A 61 -6.09 -0.06 10.80
C PHE A 61 -4.97 -0.42 11.79
N LEU A 62 -4.57 0.53 12.65
CA LEU A 62 -3.54 0.31 13.68
C LEU A 62 -3.97 -0.70 14.74
N GLU A 63 -5.26 -0.75 15.09
CA GLU A 63 -5.78 -1.81 15.98
C GLU A 63 -5.63 -3.20 15.34
N LEU A 64 -5.84 -3.32 14.04
CA LEU A 64 -5.62 -4.59 13.32
C LEU A 64 -4.13 -4.96 13.23
N ILE A 65 -3.22 -4.00 13.15
CA ILE A 65 -1.77 -4.21 13.28
C ILE A 65 -1.45 -4.82 14.64
N ARG A 66 -1.94 -4.21 15.72
CA ARG A 66 -1.78 -4.73 17.09
C ARG A 66 -2.33 -6.15 17.21
N ASN A 67 -3.51 -6.39 16.67
CA ASN A 67 -4.14 -7.70 16.71
C ASN A 67 -3.33 -8.76 15.94
N ALA A 68 -2.75 -8.41 14.81
CA ALA A 68 -1.87 -9.29 14.04
C ALA A 68 -0.58 -9.61 14.79
N TYR A 69 0.03 -8.63 15.43
CA TYR A 69 1.19 -8.81 16.29
C TYR A 69 0.90 -9.80 17.44
N LEU A 70 -0.19 -9.58 18.18
CA LEU A 70 -0.60 -10.48 19.27
C LEU A 70 -0.98 -11.87 18.78
N ALA A 71 -1.60 -11.97 17.60
CA ALA A 71 -1.91 -13.24 16.98
C ALA A 71 -0.64 -14.03 16.62
N GLY A 72 0.39 -13.35 16.12
CA GLY A 72 1.70 -13.94 15.85
C GLY A 72 2.35 -14.51 17.10
N ALA A 73 2.36 -13.75 18.19
CA ALA A 73 2.89 -14.23 19.48
C ALA A 73 2.12 -15.44 20.00
N LYS A 74 0.80 -15.37 20.03
CA LYS A 74 -0.06 -16.48 20.47
C LYS A 74 0.11 -17.72 19.61
N PHE A 75 0.31 -17.53 18.31
CA PHE A 75 0.53 -18.61 17.37
C PHE A 75 1.85 -19.31 17.63
N GLU A 76 2.93 -18.56 17.86
CA GLU A 76 4.27 -19.10 18.12
C GLU A 76 4.33 -19.87 19.44
N ILE A 77 3.74 -19.34 20.53
CA ILE A 77 3.69 -20.00 21.84
C ILE A 77 3.04 -21.39 21.76
N LYS A 78 1.99 -21.53 20.96
CA LYS A 78 1.32 -22.83 20.76
C LYS A 78 2.17 -23.84 19.98
N ALA A 79 3.13 -23.36 19.25
CA ALA A 79 3.92 -24.16 18.31
C ALA A 79 5.29 -24.57 18.83
N ILE A 80 5.83 -23.79 19.75
CA ILE A 80 7.16 -24.01 20.31
C ILE A 80 7.12 -25.01 21.47
N ALA A 81 8.11 -25.90 21.50
CA ALA A 81 8.39 -26.73 22.68
C ALA A 81 9.28 -25.91 23.63
N ILE A 82 8.66 -25.26 24.62
CA ILE A 82 9.40 -24.49 25.62
C ILE A 82 10.16 -25.46 26.53
N PRO A 83 11.47 -25.24 26.75
CA PRO A 83 12.27 -26.05 27.65
C PRO A 83 11.71 -26.05 29.08
N LYS A 84 11.59 -27.24 29.70
CA LYS A 84 10.96 -27.42 31.03
C LYS A 84 11.65 -26.65 32.15
N ASP A 85 12.94 -26.44 32.03
CA ASP A 85 13.77 -25.70 33.00
C ASP A 85 13.49 -24.21 33.03
N LEU A 86 12.87 -23.64 31.96
CA LEU A 86 12.42 -22.25 31.93
C LEU A 86 11.11 -22.01 32.70
N GLY A 87 10.46 -23.09 33.17
CA GLY A 87 9.17 -22.97 33.85
C GLY A 87 8.02 -22.56 32.92
N ARG A 88 6.98 -21.95 33.52
CA ARG A 88 5.84 -21.44 32.76
C ARG A 88 6.20 -20.14 32.04
N PHE A 89 6.00 -20.09 30.74
CA PHE A 89 6.15 -18.90 29.94
C PHE A 89 4.79 -18.26 29.67
N GLU A 90 4.73 -16.94 29.81
CA GLU A 90 3.55 -16.14 29.49
C GLU A 90 4.02 -14.87 28.75
N PHE A 91 3.53 -14.67 27.56
CA PHE A 91 3.90 -13.51 26.73
C PHE A 91 3.27 -12.25 27.31
N ASP A 92 4.08 -11.25 27.62
CA ASP A 92 3.62 -9.94 28.07
C ASP A 92 3.75 -8.90 26.96
N ALA A 93 2.60 -8.51 26.42
CA ALA A 93 2.52 -7.50 25.37
C ALA A 93 2.72 -6.05 25.89
N ARG A 94 2.80 -5.84 27.20
CA ARG A 94 3.00 -4.53 27.86
C ARG A 94 4.45 -4.26 28.22
N LYS A 95 5.36 -5.16 27.90
CA LYS A 95 6.78 -4.89 28.00
C LYS A 95 7.19 -3.77 27.04
N ALA A 96 8.32 -3.12 27.36
CA ALA A 96 8.79 -1.95 26.63
C ALA A 96 9.02 -2.25 25.13
N GLU A 97 9.58 -3.39 24.78
CA GLU A 97 9.92 -3.75 23.42
C GLU A 97 8.67 -3.97 22.52
N PRO A 98 7.63 -4.75 22.93
CA PRO A 98 6.36 -4.83 22.20
C PRO A 98 5.68 -3.48 22.02
N GLU A 99 5.61 -2.67 23.09
CA GLU A 99 4.99 -1.34 23.03
C GLU A 99 5.75 -0.40 22.12
N GLN A 100 7.08 -0.41 22.16
CA GLN A 100 7.92 0.40 21.28
C GLN A 100 7.74 -0.01 19.82
N TRP A 101 7.77 -1.32 19.51
CA TRP A 101 7.53 -1.79 18.14
C TRP A 101 6.18 -1.32 17.60
N LEU A 102 5.13 -1.43 18.41
CA LEU A 102 3.78 -0.99 18.01
C LEU A 102 3.70 0.53 17.82
N ALA A 103 4.39 1.31 18.65
CA ALA A 103 4.45 2.75 18.53
C ALA A 103 5.20 3.19 17.26
N ASP A 104 6.39 2.62 17.02
CA ASP A 104 7.21 2.91 15.85
C ASP A 104 6.47 2.53 14.55
N LYS A 105 5.79 1.39 14.56
CA LYS A 105 4.99 0.95 13.41
C LYS A 105 3.80 1.85 13.15
N ALA A 106 3.14 2.34 14.19
CA ALA A 106 2.05 3.28 14.05
C ALA A 106 2.52 4.62 13.47
N GLU A 107 3.70 5.09 13.86
CA GLU A 107 4.30 6.31 13.30
C GLU A 107 4.72 6.11 11.84
N GLU A 108 5.36 4.98 11.49
CA GLU A 108 5.70 4.62 10.11
C GLU A 108 4.46 4.68 9.20
N ILE A 109 3.38 4.00 9.60
CA ILE A 109 2.14 3.93 8.81
C ILE A 109 1.51 5.32 8.63
N ARG A 110 1.46 6.15 9.67
CA ARG A 110 0.92 7.52 9.58
C ARG A 110 1.77 8.39 8.66
N ARG A 111 3.08 8.35 8.83
CA ARG A 111 4.04 9.10 8.00
C ARG A 111 3.90 8.72 6.52
N ASP A 112 3.84 7.42 6.21
CA ASP A 112 3.72 6.92 4.84
C ASP A 112 2.35 7.29 4.24
N ALA A 113 1.28 7.24 5.03
CA ALA A 113 -0.05 7.67 4.60
C ALA A 113 -0.10 9.17 4.28
N ASP A 114 0.50 10.02 5.11
CA ASP A 114 0.59 11.46 4.88
C ASP A 114 1.50 11.80 3.69
N LEU A 115 2.60 11.07 3.51
CA LEU A 115 3.45 11.20 2.33
C LEU A 115 2.67 10.88 1.05
N ASN A 116 1.92 9.79 1.03
CA ASN A 116 1.08 9.41 -0.10
C ASN A 116 0.05 10.50 -0.44
N VAL A 117 -0.56 11.12 0.56
CA VAL A 117 -1.50 12.25 0.35
C VAL A 117 -0.78 13.44 -0.28
N ARG A 118 0.38 13.84 0.23
CA ARG A 118 1.18 14.93 -0.34
C ARG A 118 1.62 14.66 -1.77
N GLU A 119 2.04 13.44 -2.06
CA GLU A 119 2.42 13.02 -3.42
C GLU A 119 1.22 13.03 -4.39
N ALA A 120 0.04 12.57 -3.94
CA ALA A 120 -1.18 12.62 -4.74
C ALA A 120 -1.59 14.08 -5.04
N ILE A 121 -1.48 15.00 -4.06
CA ILE A 121 -1.71 16.43 -4.24
C ILE A 121 -0.74 16.99 -5.28
N ARG A 122 0.56 16.71 -5.14
CA ARG A 122 1.58 17.18 -6.11
C ARG A 122 1.35 16.65 -7.52
N ALA A 123 0.93 15.38 -7.67
CA ALA A 123 0.59 14.80 -8.96
C ALA A 123 -0.54 15.55 -9.64
N VAL A 124 -1.61 15.89 -8.89
CA VAL A 124 -2.76 16.63 -9.41
C VAL A 124 -2.40 18.09 -9.69
N MET A 125 -1.72 18.77 -8.77
CA MET A 125 -1.28 20.17 -8.92
C MET A 125 -0.29 20.34 -10.09
N GLY A 126 0.70 19.43 -10.18
CA GLY A 126 1.67 19.42 -11.28
C GLY A 126 1.02 19.22 -12.65
N SER A 127 -0.03 18.39 -12.72
CA SER A 127 -0.73 18.18 -13.97
C SER A 127 -1.62 19.39 -14.37
N ARG A 128 -2.10 20.16 -13.40
CA ARG A 128 -2.85 21.40 -13.67
C ARG A 128 -1.97 22.44 -14.35
N ARG A 129 -0.68 22.51 -13.99
CA ARG A 129 0.29 23.43 -14.57
C ARG A 129 0.75 22.99 -15.97
N ARG A 130 0.55 21.70 -16.34
CA ARG A 130 0.92 21.21 -17.67
C ARG A 130 -0.16 21.51 -18.69
N THR A 131 0.26 22.05 -19.84
CA THR A 131 -0.59 22.24 -21.00
C THR A 131 -0.76 20.92 -21.74
N VAL A 132 -1.99 20.46 -21.92
CA VAL A 132 -2.29 19.32 -22.81
C VAL A 132 -2.33 19.87 -24.23
N ILE A 133 -1.28 19.59 -25.01
CA ILE A 133 -1.23 19.95 -26.43
C ILE A 133 -2.06 18.91 -27.18
N THR A 134 -3.19 19.34 -27.75
CA THR A 134 -3.98 18.51 -28.67
C THR A 134 -3.56 18.80 -30.12
N PRO A 135 -3.71 17.85 -31.07
CA PRO A 135 -3.46 18.11 -32.48
C PRO A 135 -4.23 19.33 -33.04
N ALA A 136 -5.43 19.58 -32.52
CA ALA A 136 -6.24 20.75 -32.88
C ALA A 136 -5.59 22.07 -32.41
N VAL A 137 -4.87 22.08 -31.29
CA VAL A 137 -4.16 23.26 -30.77
C VAL A 137 -2.93 23.61 -31.62
N GLN A 138 -2.38 22.65 -32.34
CA GLN A 138 -1.26 22.93 -33.27
C GLN A 138 -1.69 23.60 -34.58
N VAL A 139 -2.96 23.50 -34.91
CA VAL A 139 -3.51 24.04 -36.19
C VAL A 139 -4.13 25.43 -36.01
N GLU A 140 -4.61 25.75 -34.81
CA GLU A 140 -5.20 27.08 -34.51
C GLU A 140 -4.21 27.94 -33.72
N VAL A 141 -3.61 28.92 -34.37
CA VAL A 141 -2.87 30.00 -33.72
C VAL A 141 -3.86 30.81 -32.88
N GLY A 142 -3.95 30.50 -31.58
CA GLY A 142 -4.84 31.17 -30.65
C GLY A 142 -5.73 30.25 -29.79
N ALA A 143 -5.67 28.92 -29.97
CA ALA A 143 -6.39 28.00 -29.10
C ALA A 143 -5.86 28.05 -27.67
N THR A 144 -6.74 28.29 -26.69
CA THR A 144 -6.39 28.32 -25.27
C THR A 144 -6.00 26.92 -24.82
N PRO A 145 -4.82 26.73 -24.20
CA PRO A 145 -4.42 25.44 -23.68
C PRO A 145 -5.50 24.89 -22.71
N LEU A 146 -5.81 23.60 -22.81
CA LEU A 146 -6.73 22.93 -21.89
C LEU A 146 -6.08 22.81 -20.50
N THR A 147 -6.07 23.93 -19.77
CA THR A 147 -5.65 23.93 -18.36
C THR A 147 -6.77 23.36 -17.50
N ARG A 148 -6.42 22.52 -16.53
CA ARG A 148 -7.40 22.02 -15.56
C ARG A 148 -7.83 23.14 -14.63
N SER A 149 -9.15 23.33 -14.50
CA SER A 149 -9.68 24.23 -13.49
C SER A 149 -9.42 23.70 -12.07
N PRO A 150 -9.34 24.58 -11.06
CA PRO A 150 -9.24 24.16 -9.65
C PRO A 150 -10.32 23.13 -9.27
N ARG A 151 -11.55 23.34 -9.73
CA ARG A 151 -12.67 22.41 -9.50
C ARG A 151 -12.43 21.02 -10.08
N GLN A 152 -11.84 20.92 -11.27
CA GLN A 152 -11.51 19.63 -11.85
C GLN A 152 -10.40 18.92 -11.08
N ALA A 153 -9.39 19.65 -10.62
CA ALA A 153 -8.34 19.13 -9.78
C ALA A 153 -8.89 18.66 -8.43
N ALA A 154 -9.81 19.40 -7.82
CA ALA A 154 -10.50 18.98 -6.60
C ALA A 154 -11.27 17.66 -6.80
N LEU A 155 -11.97 17.53 -7.93
CA LEU A 155 -12.68 16.29 -8.28
C LEU A 155 -11.72 15.13 -8.61
N ASP A 156 -10.51 15.40 -9.08
CA ASP A 156 -9.49 14.38 -9.32
C ASP A 156 -8.86 13.90 -7.99
N LEU A 157 -8.73 14.78 -7.00
CA LEU A 157 -8.32 14.40 -5.64
C LEU A 157 -9.40 13.59 -4.93
N LEU A 158 -10.59 14.15 -4.81
CA LEU A 158 -11.67 13.61 -3.97
C LEU A 158 -12.49 12.51 -4.65
N GLY A 159 -12.50 12.47 -5.98
CA GLY A 159 -13.48 11.70 -6.76
C GLY A 159 -14.79 12.44 -6.98
N ARG A 160 -15.69 11.82 -7.74
CA ARG A 160 -16.98 12.36 -8.14
C ARG A 160 -18.11 11.68 -7.39
N VAL A 161 -19.11 12.47 -7.01
CA VAL A 161 -20.33 11.95 -6.39
C VAL A 161 -21.20 11.31 -7.47
N SER A 162 -21.61 10.08 -7.25
CA SER A 162 -22.59 9.40 -8.10
C SER A 162 -23.98 9.99 -7.85
N ALA A 163 -24.64 10.46 -8.92
CA ALA A 163 -26.00 10.95 -8.82
C ALA A 163 -27.00 9.85 -8.39
N GLN A 164 -26.66 8.58 -8.63
CA GLN A 164 -27.54 7.45 -8.30
C GLN A 164 -27.40 6.99 -6.85
N THR A 165 -26.18 7.01 -6.30
CA THR A 165 -25.90 6.43 -4.98
C THR A 165 -25.48 7.44 -3.93
N GLY A 166 -25.21 8.70 -4.31
CA GLY A 166 -24.63 9.70 -3.42
C GLY A 166 -23.18 9.42 -3.00
N ALA A 167 -22.66 8.24 -3.33
CA ALA A 167 -21.30 7.86 -2.95
C ALA A 167 -20.26 8.54 -3.83
N ARG A 168 -19.15 8.95 -3.23
CA ARG A 168 -17.98 9.50 -3.91
C ARG A 168 -17.04 8.39 -4.35
N SER A 169 -16.51 8.48 -5.58
CA SER A 169 -15.64 7.46 -6.15
C SER A 169 -14.62 8.04 -7.12
N GLY A 170 -13.54 7.30 -7.35
CA GLY A 170 -12.57 7.60 -8.41
C GLY A 170 -11.57 8.71 -8.11
N GLY A 171 -11.41 9.13 -6.87
CA GLY A 171 -10.36 10.06 -6.43
C GLY A 171 -8.99 9.38 -6.27
N VAL A 172 -7.94 10.20 -6.12
CA VAL A 172 -6.56 9.71 -5.93
C VAL A 172 -6.06 9.84 -4.48
N VAL A 173 -6.79 10.48 -3.58
CA VAL A 173 -6.46 10.53 -2.14
C VAL A 173 -6.38 9.12 -1.57
N GLY A 174 -5.28 8.80 -0.88
CA GLY A 174 -4.98 7.47 -0.36
C GLY A 174 -4.24 6.56 -1.34
N LEU A 175 -3.95 7.00 -2.57
CA LEU A 175 -3.03 6.31 -3.47
C LEU A 175 -1.59 6.76 -3.25
N PRO A 176 -0.59 5.86 -3.37
CA PRO A 176 0.81 6.26 -3.50
C PRO A 176 0.99 7.19 -4.70
N GLY A 177 1.99 8.08 -4.62
CA GLY A 177 2.22 9.10 -5.64
C GLY A 177 2.37 8.54 -7.05
N ASN A 178 3.08 7.42 -7.23
CA ASN A 178 3.19 6.75 -8.52
C ASN A 178 1.85 6.25 -9.05
N PHE A 179 0.96 5.72 -8.19
CA PHE A 179 -0.38 5.28 -8.59
C PHE A 179 -1.29 6.47 -8.90
N ALA A 180 -1.22 7.54 -8.10
CA ALA A 180 -1.90 8.79 -8.40
C ALA A 180 -1.47 9.33 -9.76
N GLN A 181 -0.15 9.35 -10.04
CA GLN A 181 0.39 9.77 -11.33
C GLN A 181 -0.09 8.89 -12.49
N PHE A 182 -0.28 7.56 -12.27
CA PHE A 182 -0.85 6.68 -13.30
C PHE A 182 -2.28 7.07 -13.68
N VAL A 183 -3.09 7.48 -12.71
CA VAL A 183 -4.47 7.97 -12.98
C VAL A 183 -4.44 9.27 -13.76
N ILE A 184 -3.57 10.20 -13.35
CA ILE A 184 -3.40 11.49 -14.01
C ILE A 184 -2.94 11.31 -15.45
N ASN A 185 -1.90 10.48 -15.69
CA ASN A 185 -1.40 10.19 -17.02
C ASN A 185 -2.47 9.52 -17.90
N ALA A 186 -3.26 8.58 -17.34
CA ALA A 186 -4.36 7.96 -18.08
C ALA A 186 -5.39 9.01 -18.55
N ARG A 187 -5.70 9.97 -17.69
CA ARG A 187 -6.62 11.07 -18.01
C ARG A 187 -6.06 11.97 -19.12
N GLU A 188 -4.78 12.35 -19.02
CA GLU A 188 -4.11 13.18 -20.04
C GLU A 188 -4.04 12.47 -21.40
N GLN A 189 -3.71 11.17 -21.41
CA GLN A 189 -3.67 10.35 -22.61
C GLN A 189 -5.02 10.30 -23.35
N LEU A 190 -6.12 10.24 -22.61
CA LEU A 190 -7.46 10.17 -23.19
C LEU A 190 -7.98 11.53 -23.65
N LEU A 191 -7.61 12.61 -22.96
CA LEU A 191 -8.03 13.98 -23.28
C LEU A 191 -7.23 14.61 -24.44
N GLY A 192 -5.99 14.17 -24.66
CA GLY A 192 -5.08 14.77 -25.63
C GLY A 192 -5.45 14.49 -27.08
N GLY A 193 -6.27 13.50 -27.37
CA GLY A 193 -6.69 13.15 -28.73
C GLY A 193 -5.58 12.54 -29.61
N ASN A 194 -4.40 12.33 -29.06
CA ASN A 194 -3.30 11.68 -29.78
C ASN A 194 -3.53 10.15 -29.78
N PRO A 195 -3.64 9.50 -30.96
CA PRO A 195 -3.89 8.06 -31.05
C PRO A 195 -2.82 7.21 -30.35
N ASP A 196 -1.56 7.60 -30.40
CA ASP A 196 -0.45 6.81 -29.80
C ASP A 196 -0.51 6.88 -28.27
N GLU A 197 -0.82 8.04 -27.70
CA GLU A 197 -1.03 8.18 -26.26
C GLU A 197 -2.26 7.39 -25.79
N MET A 198 -3.36 7.41 -26.53
CA MET A 198 -4.53 6.59 -26.23
C MET A 198 -4.23 5.08 -26.32
N ARG A 199 -3.36 4.64 -27.22
CA ARG A 199 -2.89 3.25 -27.26
C ARG A 199 -2.08 2.87 -26.01
N LYS A 200 -1.28 3.79 -25.44
CA LYS A 200 -0.59 3.57 -24.14
C LYS A 200 -1.58 3.35 -23.01
N TYR A 201 -2.72 4.08 -22.99
CA TYR A 201 -3.78 3.79 -22.03
C TYR A 201 -4.29 2.35 -22.18
N LEU A 202 -4.53 1.87 -23.41
CA LEU A 202 -5.00 0.51 -23.66
C LEU A 202 -4.01 -0.60 -23.27
N GLN A 203 -2.76 -0.27 -23.03
CA GLN A 203 -1.75 -1.21 -22.50
C GLN A 203 -1.78 -1.35 -20.97
N ARG A 204 -2.50 -0.48 -20.25
CA ARG A 204 -2.56 -0.51 -18.79
C ARG A 204 -3.27 -1.76 -18.29
N ILE A 205 -2.57 -2.58 -17.49
CA ILE A 205 -3.05 -3.90 -17.04
C ILE A 205 -4.34 -3.78 -16.22
N ARG A 206 -4.48 -2.73 -15.37
CA ARG A 206 -5.60 -2.56 -14.44
C ARG A 206 -6.73 -1.68 -14.98
N ARG A 207 -6.70 -1.30 -16.27
CA ARG A 207 -7.79 -0.56 -16.90
C ARG A 207 -9.09 -1.37 -16.89
N ASP A 208 -10.21 -0.71 -16.94
CA ASP A 208 -11.51 -1.38 -17.15
C ASP A 208 -11.77 -1.59 -18.62
N ARG A 209 -11.59 -2.83 -19.08
CA ARG A 209 -11.71 -3.22 -20.50
C ARG A 209 -13.08 -2.93 -21.10
N ARG A 210 -14.13 -2.76 -20.28
CA ARG A 210 -15.46 -2.39 -20.75
C ARG A 210 -15.48 -1.06 -21.53
N PHE A 211 -14.51 -0.20 -21.23
CA PHE A 211 -14.38 1.09 -21.91
C PHE A 211 -13.45 1.08 -23.13
N ASP A 212 -12.79 -0.04 -23.44
CA ASP A 212 -11.83 -0.13 -24.57
C ASP A 212 -12.51 0.27 -25.90
N GLY A 213 -13.78 -0.07 -26.10
CA GLY A 213 -14.55 0.30 -27.30
C GLY A 213 -14.73 1.81 -27.49
N ILE A 214 -14.85 2.57 -26.38
CA ILE A 214 -14.94 4.05 -26.44
C ILE A 214 -13.59 4.60 -26.89
N VAL A 215 -12.49 4.12 -26.28
CA VAL A 215 -11.13 4.57 -26.61
C VAL A 215 -10.76 4.23 -28.05
N ASN A 216 -11.07 3.01 -28.51
CA ASN A 216 -10.81 2.60 -29.89
C ASN A 216 -11.55 3.45 -30.93
N ARG A 217 -12.82 3.80 -30.66
CA ARG A 217 -13.56 4.73 -31.56
C ARG A 217 -12.91 6.12 -31.60
N ALA A 218 -12.45 6.64 -30.46
CA ALA A 218 -11.74 7.92 -30.41
C ALA A 218 -10.42 7.87 -31.20
N ILE A 219 -9.65 6.78 -31.07
CA ILE A 219 -8.42 6.54 -31.83
C ILE A 219 -8.72 6.53 -33.35
N ALA A 220 -9.74 5.77 -33.79
CA ALA A 220 -10.11 5.68 -35.18
C ALA A 220 -10.56 7.02 -35.78
N ALA A 221 -11.22 7.85 -34.96
CA ALA A 221 -11.68 9.19 -35.34
C ALA A 221 -10.60 10.27 -35.27
N GLY A 222 -9.41 9.98 -34.71
CA GLY A 222 -8.35 10.97 -34.44
C GLY A 222 -8.82 12.09 -33.50
N LYS A 223 -9.74 11.79 -32.57
CA LYS A 223 -10.37 12.78 -31.66
C LYS A 223 -10.15 12.39 -30.19
N PRO A 224 -10.13 13.38 -29.28
CA PRO A 224 -10.08 13.06 -27.84
C PRO A 224 -11.33 12.29 -27.40
N VAL A 225 -11.18 11.48 -26.34
CA VAL A 225 -12.32 10.87 -25.65
C VAL A 225 -13.13 11.98 -24.98
N ALA A 226 -14.46 11.89 -25.07
CA ALA A 226 -15.35 12.86 -24.43
C ALA A 226 -15.07 12.96 -22.92
N ARG A 227 -15.04 14.19 -22.38
CA ARG A 227 -14.65 14.45 -20.99
C ARG A 227 -15.47 13.63 -19.99
N ALA A 228 -16.78 13.50 -20.17
CA ALA A 228 -17.62 12.68 -19.31
C ALA A 228 -17.22 11.20 -19.29
N ASP A 229 -16.77 10.66 -20.42
CA ASP A 229 -16.27 9.29 -20.50
C ASP A 229 -14.87 9.17 -19.90
N VAL A 230 -13.98 10.17 -20.11
CA VAL A 230 -12.67 10.21 -19.43
C VAL A 230 -12.86 10.21 -17.91
N ASP A 231 -13.83 10.95 -17.39
CA ASP A 231 -14.13 10.99 -15.96
C ASP A 231 -14.54 9.62 -15.41
N LYS A 232 -15.39 8.89 -16.15
CA LYS A 232 -15.77 7.51 -15.80
C LYS A 232 -14.59 6.55 -15.88
N ILE A 233 -13.84 6.59 -16.99
CA ILE A 233 -12.70 5.70 -17.26
C ILE A 233 -11.60 5.88 -16.22
N ALA A 234 -11.17 7.12 -15.99
CA ALA A 234 -10.13 7.44 -15.02
C ALA A 234 -10.58 7.16 -13.57
N GLY A 235 -11.85 7.43 -13.25
CA GLY A 235 -12.43 7.12 -11.95
C GLY A 235 -12.41 5.62 -11.67
N ARG A 236 -12.85 4.78 -12.60
CA ARG A 236 -12.79 3.31 -12.44
C ARG A 236 -11.37 2.79 -12.38
N TYR A 237 -10.46 3.42 -13.10
CA TYR A 237 -9.03 3.07 -13.03
C TYR A 237 -8.45 3.39 -11.65
N ALA A 238 -8.76 4.56 -11.09
CA ALA A 238 -8.37 4.95 -9.73
C ALA A 238 -8.91 3.97 -8.67
N GLU A 239 -10.20 3.58 -8.75
CA GLU A 239 -10.80 2.60 -7.84
C GLU A 239 -10.07 1.25 -7.86
N ARG A 240 -9.71 0.76 -9.06
CA ARG A 240 -8.96 -0.49 -9.20
C ARG A 240 -7.55 -0.40 -8.63
N LEU A 241 -6.88 0.74 -8.84
CA LEU A 241 -5.57 1.00 -8.23
C LEU A 241 -5.67 1.10 -6.72
N MET A 242 -6.70 1.79 -6.20
CA MET A 242 -6.95 1.91 -4.76
C MET A 242 -7.15 0.52 -4.10
N LYS A 243 -8.01 -0.31 -4.70
CA LYS A 243 -8.22 -1.69 -4.23
C LYS A 243 -6.92 -2.50 -4.24
N THR A 244 -6.12 -2.36 -5.31
CA THR A 244 -4.83 -3.05 -5.43
C THR A 244 -3.84 -2.59 -4.38
N TYR A 245 -3.74 -1.28 -4.15
CA TYR A 245 -2.84 -0.75 -3.14
C TYR A 245 -3.24 -1.18 -1.73
N ALA A 246 -4.53 -1.06 -1.40
CA ALA A 246 -5.05 -1.50 -0.11
C ALA A 246 -4.79 -3.01 0.12
N GLU A 247 -4.91 -3.85 -0.91
CA GLU A 247 -4.58 -5.27 -0.85
C GLU A 247 -3.08 -5.49 -0.61
N MET A 248 -2.21 -4.80 -1.35
CA MET A 248 -0.75 -4.91 -1.20
C MET A 248 -0.28 -4.44 0.18
N LEU A 249 -0.81 -3.32 0.67
CA LEU A 249 -0.52 -2.77 1.99
C LEU A 249 -0.93 -3.76 3.08
N SER A 250 -2.17 -4.25 3.02
CA SER A 250 -2.69 -5.18 4.03
C SER A 250 -1.89 -6.48 4.11
N LYS A 251 -1.44 -7.01 2.97
CA LYS A 251 -0.57 -8.19 2.92
C LYS A 251 0.78 -7.94 3.57
N ALA A 252 1.40 -6.79 3.27
CA ALA A 252 2.70 -6.46 3.84
C ALA A 252 2.61 -6.25 5.35
N GLU A 253 1.62 -5.49 5.80
CA GLU A 253 1.45 -5.16 7.22
C GLU A 253 0.99 -6.36 8.05
N ALA A 254 0.12 -7.22 7.54
CA ALA A 254 -0.25 -8.47 8.21
C ALA A 254 0.94 -9.40 8.39
N LEU A 255 1.75 -9.56 7.33
CA LEU A 255 2.95 -10.40 7.37
C LEU A 255 3.97 -9.89 8.38
N GLU A 256 4.29 -8.59 8.32
CA GLU A 256 5.27 -7.97 9.19
C GLU A 256 4.84 -8.01 10.65
N SER A 257 3.61 -7.58 10.96
CA SER A 257 3.10 -7.54 12.33
C SER A 257 3.04 -8.93 12.96
N PHE A 258 2.55 -9.91 12.20
CA PHE A 258 2.51 -11.29 12.66
C PHE A 258 3.93 -11.86 12.87
N GLY A 259 4.86 -11.56 11.95
CA GLY A 259 6.26 -11.93 12.05
C GLY A 259 6.94 -11.34 13.27
N ALA A 260 6.72 -10.04 13.53
CA ALA A 260 7.23 -9.34 14.70
C ALA A 260 6.76 -9.94 16.02
N GLY A 261 5.47 -10.23 16.12
CA GLY A 261 4.91 -10.88 17.31
C GLY A 261 5.53 -12.26 17.58
N ARG A 262 5.76 -13.05 16.53
CA ARG A 262 6.45 -14.34 16.64
C ARG A 262 7.91 -14.19 17.08
N ASP A 263 8.62 -13.23 16.52
CA ASP A 263 10.02 -12.94 16.85
C ASP A 263 10.18 -12.51 18.31
N GLN A 264 9.25 -11.71 18.81
CA GLN A 264 9.24 -11.20 20.17
C GLN A 264 9.04 -12.29 21.24
N VAL A 265 8.36 -13.39 20.93
CA VAL A 265 8.25 -14.53 21.84
C VAL A 265 9.63 -15.05 22.24
N TYR A 266 10.56 -15.12 21.30
CA TYR A 266 11.91 -15.60 21.57
C TYR A 266 12.74 -14.60 22.37
N GLU A 267 12.55 -13.29 22.17
CA GLU A 267 13.19 -12.29 23.02
C GLU A 267 12.77 -12.45 24.48
N GLN A 268 11.48 -12.58 24.74
CA GLN A 268 10.99 -12.78 26.10
C GLN A 268 11.40 -14.13 26.72
N LEU A 269 11.53 -15.18 25.92
CA LEU A 269 12.08 -16.45 26.40
C LEU A 269 13.56 -16.33 26.75
N ILE A 270 14.34 -15.57 25.97
CA ILE A 270 15.75 -15.30 26.24
C ILE A 270 15.90 -14.47 27.53
N GLU A 271 15.07 -13.47 27.74
CA GLU A 271 15.02 -12.71 28.99
C GLU A 271 14.68 -13.60 30.20
N GLN A 272 13.84 -14.64 29.99
CA GLN A 272 13.50 -15.62 31.03
C GLN A 272 14.58 -16.67 31.26
N GLY A 273 15.69 -16.64 30.49
CA GLY A 273 16.84 -17.51 30.68
C GLY A 273 17.11 -18.54 29.58
N LEU A 274 16.36 -18.47 28.45
CA LEU A 274 16.71 -19.29 27.28
C LEU A 274 18.06 -18.83 26.72
N ASN A 275 18.98 -19.75 26.52
CA ASN A 275 20.24 -19.41 25.88
C ASN A 275 19.98 -18.95 24.44
N ARG A 276 20.41 -17.74 24.13
CA ARG A 276 20.26 -17.06 22.84
C ARG A 276 20.85 -17.88 21.69
N ASP A 277 22.00 -18.49 21.88
CA ASP A 277 22.72 -19.28 20.86
C ASP A 277 21.98 -20.57 20.46
N TRP A 278 21.00 -21.00 21.27
CA TRP A 278 20.18 -22.15 20.93
C TRP A 278 19.06 -21.83 19.95
N VAL A 279 18.79 -20.54 19.71
CA VAL A 279 17.66 -20.12 18.87
C VAL A 279 18.15 -19.80 17.46
N THR A 280 17.69 -20.59 16.49
CA THR A 280 17.92 -20.35 15.07
C THR A 280 16.62 -20.07 14.36
N LYS A 281 16.69 -19.38 13.22
CA LYS A 281 15.55 -19.14 12.31
C LYS A 281 15.95 -19.46 10.87
N THR A 282 15.02 -20.08 10.14
CA THR A 282 15.23 -20.50 8.75
C THR A 282 14.22 -19.82 7.85
N TRP A 283 14.67 -19.18 6.78
CA TRP A 283 13.79 -18.60 5.75
C TRP A 283 13.08 -19.71 4.96
N ARG A 284 11.76 -19.57 4.81
CA ARG A 284 10.94 -20.46 3.97
C ARG A 284 10.10 -19.63 3.01
N ASP A 285 10.35 -19.81 1.74
CA ASP A 285 9.48 -19.29 0.70
C ASP A 285 8.28 -20.23 0.45
N ARG A 286 7.31 -19.78 -0.36
CA ARG A 286 6.13 -20.58 -0.67
C ARG A 286 6.38 -21.68 -1.70
N GLY A 287 7.52 -21.69 -2.37
CA GLY A 287 7.91 -22.69 -3.38
C GLY A 287 7.10 -22.63 -4.69
N ASP A 288 6.37 -21.54 -4.95
CA ASP A 288 5.59 -21.37 -6.18
C ASP A 288 6.24 -20.34 -7.14
N LYS A 289 5.79 -20.33 -8.39
CA LYS A 289 6.29 -19.44 -9.46
C LYS A 289 6.06 -17.94 -9.19
N LYS A 290 5.32 -17.58 -8.14
CA LYS A 290 5.06 -16.18 -7.77
C LYS A 290 6.05 -15.66 -6.72
N VAL A 291 6.91 -16.52 -6.17
CA VAL A 291 8.00 -16.13 -5.30
C VAL A 291 9.01 -15.34 -6.12
N ARG A 292 9.39 -14.16 -5.63
CA ARG A 292 10.41 -13.36 -6.31
C ARG A 292 11.77 -14.04 -6.25
N HIS A 293 12.60 -13.82 -7.28
CA HIS A 293 13.90 -14.47 -7.40
C HIS A 293 14.79 -14.29 -6.17
N THR A 294 14.84 -13.07 -5.61
CA THR A 294 15.62 -12.77 -4.40
C THR A 294 15.19 -13.62 -3.21
N HIS A 295 13.89 -13.77 -2.98
CA HIS A 295 13.35 -14.55 -1.87
C HIS A 295 13.45 -16.07 -2.08
N SER A 296 13.38 -16.52 -3.33
CA SER A 296 13.65 -17.93 -3.66
C SER A 296 15.12 -18.28 -3.36
N ALA A 297 16.05 -17.38 -3.66
CA ALA A 297 17.47 -17.56 -3.35
C ALA A 297 17.77 -17.58 -1.84
N MET A 298 16.93 -16.95 -1.01
CA MET A 298 17.01 -17.01 0.45
C MET A 298 16.44 -18.32 1.02
N GLY A 299 15.73 -19.10 0.21
CA GLY A 299 15.09 -20.36 0.64
C GLY A 299 16.08 -21.30 1.33
N GLY A 300 15.81 -21.64 2.59
CA GLY A 300 16.70 -22.47 3.39
C GLY A 300 17.82 -21.74 4.13
N GLN A 301 18.00 -20.42 3.93
CA GLN A 301 18.95 -19.64 4.72
C GLN A 301 18.61 -19.79 6.22
N GLU A 302 19.54 -20.30 7.00
CA GLU A 302 19.45 -20.45 8.45
C GLU A 302 20.42 -19.50 9.13
N VAL A 303 19.94 -18.73 10.10
CA VAL A 303 20.73 -17.75 10.86
C VAL A 303 20.38 -17.83 12.34
N GLN A 304 21.25 -17.32 13.21
CA GLN A 304 20.97 -17.14 14.62
C GLN A 304 19.82 -16.12 14.80
N LYS A 305 19.10 -16.20 15.91
CA LYS A 305 17.93 -15.34 16.20
C LYS A 305 18.21 -13.85 15.95
N ASP A 306 19.37 -13.37 16.40
CA ASP A 306 19.74 -11.96 16.30
C ASP A 306 20.29 -11.54 14.93
N GLN A 307 20.68 -12.51 14.12
CA GLN A 307 21.20 -12.22 12.80
C GLN A 307 20.06 -12.00 11.81
N PRO A 308 20.11 -10.96 10.97
CA PRO A 308 19.13 -10.79 9.91
C PRO A 308 19.36 -11.81 8.80
N PHE A 309 18.29 -12.15 8.10
CA PHE A 309 18.40 -12.74 6.77
C PHE A 309 18.93 -11.68 5.80
N GLN A 310 19.73 -12.11 4.83
CA GLN A 310 20.27 -11.23 3.80
C GLN A 310 19.77 -11.63 2.42
N SER A 311 19.09 -10.70 1.77
CA SER A 311 18.67 -10.85 0.38
C SER A 311 19.88 -10.71 -0.57
N PRO A 312 19.88 -11.34 -1.75
CA PRO A 312 20.90 -11.14 -2.77
C PRO A 312 21.08 -9.67 -3.19
N ASN A 313 20.08 -8.82 -2.99
CA ASN A 313 20.15 -7.39 -3.24
C ASN A 313 20.74 -6.59 -2.06
N GLY A 314 21.22 -7.27 -1.01
CA GLY A 314 21.77 -6.62 0.18
C GLY A 314 20.75 -6.18 1.23
N ALA A 315 19.46 -6.36 1.00
CA ALA A 315 18.44 -6.03 2.00
C ALA A 315 18.53 -6.97 3.21
N LEU A 316 18.43 -6.41 4.39
CA LEU A 316 18.44 -7.14 5.66
C LEU A 316 17.04 -7.21 6.24
N LEU A 317 16.61 -8.39 6.71
CA LEU A 317 15.29 -8.63 7.26
C LEU A 317 15.41 -9.53 8.50
N ARG A 318 14.85 -9.13 9.64
CA ARG A 318 14.78 -9.98 10.84
C ARG A 318 13.85 -11.17 10.60
N TYR A 319 12.77 -10.94 9.87
CA TYR A 319 11.78 -11.93 9.45
C TYR A 319 11.15 -11.46 8.11
N PRO A 320 10.44 -12.31 7.36
CA PRO A 320 9.79 -11.91 6.13
C PRO A 320 8.80 -10.75 6.37
N GLY A 321 8.94 -9.70 5.57
CA GLY A 321 8.12 -8.49 5.67
C GLY A 321 8.71 -7.38 6.55
N ASP A 322 9.79 -7.64 7.28
CA ASP A 322 10.44 -6.68 8.18
C ASP A 322 10.90 -5.41 7.45
N SER A 323 10.52 -4.24 7.99
CA SER A 323 10.93 -2.91 7.52
C SER A 323 12.03 -2.30 8.39
N SER A 324 12.24 -2.81 9.60
CA SER A 324 13.03 -2.17 10.65
C SER A 324 14.52 -2.00 10.31
N LEU A 325 15.03 -2.79 9.38
CA LEU A 325 16.42 -2.72 8.90
C LEU A 325 16.54 -2.04 7.53
N GLY A 326 15.52 -1.29 7.11
CA GLY A 326 15.53 -0.51 5.88
C GLY A 326 15.17 -1.30 4.61
N ALA A 327 14.63 -2.53 4.73
CA ALA A 327 14.14 -3.26 3.58
C ALA A 327 13.00 -2.51 2.90
N GLY A 328 13.19 -2.16 1.63
CA GLY A 328 12.25 -1.35 0.87
C GLY A 328 10.99 -2.12 0.45
N TRP A 329 10.03 -1.38 -0.08
CA TRP A 329 8.75 -1.92 -0.54
C TRP A 329 8.89 -3.05 -1.58
N SER A 330 9.94 -3.02 -2.40
CA SER A 330 10.27 -4.07 -3.38
C SER A 330 10.50 -5.44 -2.74
N GLU A 331 11.02 -5.50 -1.50
CA GLU A 331 11.22 -6.74 -0.76
C GLU A 331 9.98 -7.16 0.05
N ARG A 332 9.14 -6.22 0.46
CA ARG A 332 8.00 -6.43 1.36
C ARG A 332 6.68 -6.71 0.64
N ALA A 333 6.37 -5.95 -0.42
CA ALA A 333 5.09 -6.03 -1.12
C ALA A 333 4.78 -7.43 -1.66
N ASN A 334 3.59 -7.96 -1.34
CA ASN A 334 3.12 -9.28 -1.74
C ASN A 334 4.08 -10.44 -1.36
N CYS A 335 4.92 -10.27 -0.35
CA CYS A 335 5.74 -11.34 0.18
C CYS A 335 4.85 -12.41 0.83
N ARG A 336 5.18 -13.70 0.61
CA ARG A 336 4.48 -14.87 1.16
C ARG A 336 5.46 -15.86 1.76
N CYS A 337 6.62 -15.36 2.18
CA CYS A 337 7.63 -16.14 2.88
C CYS A 337 7.32 -16.18 4.38
N THR A 338 7.93 -17.10 5.10
CA THR A 338 7.86 -17.17 6.56
C THR A 338 9.20 -17.57 7.15
N ALA A 339 9.43 -17.23 8.42
CA ALA A 339 10.56 -17.75 9.19
C ALA A 339 10.10 -18.91 10.05
N ILE A 340 10.92 -19.96 10.14
CA ILE A 340 10.71 -21.10 11.05
C ILE A 340 11.77 -21.03 12.12
N TYR A 341 11.34 -20.82 13.35
CA TYR A 341 12.22 -20.78 14.51
C TYR A 341 12.42 -22.18 15.11
N ARG A 342 13.61 -22.42 15.68
CA ARG A 342 13.94 -23.65 16.37
C ARG A 342 14.80 -23.37 17.60
N ILE A 343 14.55 -24.11 18.66
CA ILE A 343 15.43 -24.17 19.83
C ILE A 343 16.24 -25.48 19.73
N ARG A 344 17.54 -25.35 19.60
CA ARG A 344 18.46 -26.47 19.54
C ARG A 344 19.40 -26.40 20.75
N ARG A 345 19.25 -27.31 21.72
CA ARG A 345 20.22 -27.50 22.77
C ARG A 345 21.41 -28.26 22.19
N THR A 346 22.58 -27.66 22.16
CA THR A 346 23.85 -28.33 21.87
C THR A 346 24.33 -29.05 23.10
#